data_5b386b7e2b0f784b90f6ffe8ec1c91e4
#
_entry.id   5b386b7e2b0f784b90f6ffe8ec1c91e4
#
_cell.length_a   1.000
_cell.length_b   1.000
_cell.length_c   1.000
_cell.angle_alpha   90.00
_cell.angle_beta   90.00
_cell.angle_gamma   90.00
#
_symmetry.space_group_name_H-M   'P 1'
#
loop_
_entity.id
_entity.type
_entity.pdbx_description
1 polymer ?
#
loop_
_entity_poly.entity_id
_entity_poly.type
_entity_poly.pdbx_seq_one_letter_code
_entity_poly.pdbx_strand_id
1 'polypeptide(L)'
;VILACRVKVRLITKDRVVEGVALVNSGFEADSPDIVVPLSIAKELGLWPPKTSTIASIETGGGEITLPYYTSCCKLELVLPDRHSKVIDVNIIVNPHIDEILISDYVASEFGITLLDLRRGLWRLSDDPPNIIRYSITK
;
A
#
# COMPACT_ATOMS: atom_id res chain seq x y z
N VAL A 1 -16.87 -7.60 -10.54
CA VAL A 1 -16.51 -6.31 -11.13
C VAL A 1 -15.24 -5.79 -10.48
N ILE A 2 -14.22 -5.53 -11.27
CA ILE A 2 -12.98 -4.92 -10.79
C ILE A 2 -13.16 -3.41 -10.88
N LEU A 3 -13.21 -2.74 -9.73
CA LEU A 3 -13.36 -1.28 -9.64
C LEU A 3 -12.09 -0.61 -9.11
N ALA A 4 -11.00 -1.38 -8.98
CA ALA A 4 -9.75 -0.90 -8.42
C ALA A 4 -8.60 -1.76 -8.91
N CYS A 5 -7.38 -1.23 -8.81
CA CYS A 5 -6.17 -1.98 -9.12
C CYS A 5 -5.57 -2.56 -7.85
N ARG A 6 -5.26 -3.84 -7.88
CA ARG A 6 -4.52 -4.52 -6.82
C ARG A 6 -3.18 -5.00 -7.34
N VAL A 7 -2.16 -4.77 -6.56
CA VAL A 7 -0.78 -5.07 -6.92
C VAL A 7 -0.14 -5.90 -5.80
N LYS A 8 0.76 -6.79 -6.18
CA LYS A 8 1.51 -7.55 -5.18
C LYS A 8 2.65 -6.73 -4.65
N VAL A 9 2.78 -6.69 -3.33
CA VAL A 9 3.80 -5.90 -2.64
C VAL A 9 4.58 -6.76 -1.66
N ARG A 10 5.76 -6.28 -1.30
CA ARG A 10 6.59 -6.85 -0.24
C ARG A 10 6.93 -5.75 0.74
N LEU A 11 6.65 -6.01 2.02
CA LEU A 11 6.98 -5.14 3.13
C LEU A 11 8.21 -5.72 3.84
N ILE A 12 9.21 -4.88 4.04
CA ILE A 12 10.50 -5.29 4.58
C ILE A 12 10.82 -4.45 5.80
N THR A 13 10.95 -5.10 6.94
CA THR A 13 11.49 -4.50 8.17
C THR A 13 12.90 -5.04 8.40
N LYS A 14 13.55 -4.60 9.48
CA LYS A 14 14.87 -5.09 9.85
C LYS A 14 14.91 -6.61 9.98
N ASP A 15 13.85 -7.20 10.54
CA ASP A 15 13.82 -8.62 10.90
C ASP A 15 12.85 -9.45 10.08
N ARG A 16 11.98 -8.83 9.28
CA ARG A 16 10.85 -9.52 8.68
C ARG A 16 10.61 -9.09 7.25
N VAL A 17 10.09 -10.03 6.45
CA VAL A 17 9.63 -9.80 5.10
C VAL A 17 8.23 -10.36 4.98
N VAL A 18 7.28 -9.54 4.58
CA VAL A 18 5.87 -9.93 4.47
C VAL A 18 5.37 -9.55 3.08
N GLU A 19 4.82 -10.52 2.36
CA GLU A 19 4.18 -10.27 1.07
C GLU A 19 2.67 -10.17 1.22
N GLY A 20 2.06 -9.36 0.40
CA GLY A 20 0.63 -9.19 0.41
C GLY A 20 0.12 -8.54 -0.86
N VAL A 21 -1.19 -8.40 -0.92
CA VAL A 21 -1.88 -7.74 -2.02
C VAL A 21 -2.34 -6.37 -1.53
N ALA A 22 -2.00 -5.34 -2.28
CA ALA A 22 -2.33 -3.97 -1.92
C ALA A 22 -3.31 -3.37 -2.93
N LEU A 23 -4.30 -2.67 -2.42
CA LEU A 23 -5.24 -1.89 -3.22
C LEU A 23 -4.64 -0.50 -3.45
N VAL A 24 -4.52 -0.12 -4.71
CA VAL A 24 -4.15 1.24 -5.09
C VAL A 24 -5.42 2.06 -5.01
N ASN A 25 -5.54 2.86 -3.95
CA ASN A 25 -6.77 3.57 -3.64
C ASN A 25 -6.61 5.06 -3.92
N SER A 26 -7.22 5.53 -5.02
CA SER A 26 -7.18 6.94 -5.41
C SER A 26 -7.91 7.86 -4.43
N GLY A 27 -8.76 7.31 -3.58
CA GLY A 27 -9.41 8.06 -2.51
C GLY A 27 -8.57 8.22 -1.24
N PHE A 28 -7.42 7.58 -1.20
CA PHE A 28 -6.49 7.71 -0.08
C PHE A 28 -5.43 8.76 -0.44
N GLU A 29 -5.69 10.00 -0.05
CA GLU A 29 -4.79 11.13 -0.28
C GLU A 29 -3.86 11.29 0.93
N ALA A 30 -2.56 11.46 0.68
CA ALA A 30 -1.57 11.62 1.73
C ALA A 30 -0.49 12.60 1.29
N ASP A 31 0.09 13.31 2.27
CA ASP A 31 1.22 14.23 2.05
C ASP A 31 2.57 13.56 2.30
N SER A 32 2.56 12.30 2.67
CA SER A 32 3.75 11.52 2.99
C SER A 32 3.55 10.08 2.48
N PRO A 33 4.61 9.25 2.44
CA PRO A 33 4.52 7.91 1.88
C PRO A 33 3.79 6.94 2.82
N ASP A 34 2.51 7.16 3.00
CA ASP A 34 1.67 6.41 3.91
C ASP A 34 1.01 5.22 3.24
N ILE A 35 0.94 4.11 3.96
CA ILE A 35 0.12 2.96 3.62
C ILE A 35 -0.70 2.58 4.84
N VAL A 36 -1.83 1.93 4.61
CA VAL A 36 -2.65 1.37 5.67
C VAL A 36 -2.54 -0.15 5.59
N VAL A 37 -2.34 -0.80 6.73
CA VAL A 37 -2.28 -2.26 6.80
C VAL A 37 -3.35 -2.81 7.74
N PRO A 38 -3.90 -3.99 7.43
CA PRO A 38 -4.82 -4.67 8.34
C PRO A 38 -4.07 -5.27 9.52
N LEU A 39 -4.82 -5.68 10.53
CA LEU A 39 -4.26 -6.23 11.75
C LEU A 39 -3.37 -7.45 11.51
N SER A 40 -3.75 -8.33 10.59
CA SER A 40 -2.96 -9.52 10.27
C SER A 40 -1.55 -9.18 9.78
N ILE A 41 -1.43 -8.17 8.93
CA ILE A 41 -0.14 -7.71 8.41
C ILE A 41 0.65 -7.01 9.52
N ALA A 42 -0.02 -6.19 10.33
CA ALA A 42 0.64 -5.52 11.46
C ALA A 42 1.25 -6.52 12.42
N LYS A 43 0.54 -7.61 12.72
CA LYS A 43 1.05 -8.68 13.58
C LYS A 43 2.27 -9.36 12.96
N GLU A 44 2.21 -9.68 11.69
CA GLU A 44 3.35 -10.29 10.99
C GLU A 44 4.58 -9.38 10.96
N LEU A 45 4.37 -8.07 10.89
CA LEU A 45 5.45 -7.08 10.93
C LEU A 45 5.96 -6.79 12.34
N GLY A 46 5.30 -7.30 13.37
CA GLY A 46 5.66 -7.03 14.76
C GLY A 46 5.21 -5.65 15.24
N LEU A 47 4.23 -5.05 14.59
CA LEU A 47 3.70 -3.73 14.90
C LEU A 47 2.42 -3.76 15.74
N TRP A 48 1.99 -4.92 16.16
CA TRP A 48 0.80 -5.07 16.99
C TRP A 48 1.05 -6.08 18.12
N PRO A 49 0.69 -5.79 19.36
CA PRO A 49 0.08 -4.52 19.81
C PRO A 49 1.06 -3.35 19.74
N PRO A 50 0.55 -2.09 19.64
CA PRO A 50 1.41 -0.91 19.53
C PRO A 50 2.25 -0.73 20.79
N LYS A 51 3.56 -0.49 20.62
CA LYS A 51 4.48 -0.23 21.73
C LYS A 51 4.93 1.23 21.75
N THR A 52 5.41 1.70 20.61
CA THR A 52 5.86 3.07 20.43
C THR A 52 5.34 3.58 19.09
N SER A 53 4.19 4.19 19.10
CA SER A 53 3.59 4.76 17.90
C SER A 53 3.00 6.12 18.22
N THR A 54 2.90 6.94 17.20
CA THR A 54 2.04 8.11 17.25
C THR A 54 0.64 7.71 16.81
N ILE A 55 -0.28 8.65 16.88
CA ILE A 55 -1.67 8.42 16.49
C ILE A 55 -1.96 9.27 15.27
N ALA A 56 -2.49 8.66 14.22
CA ALA A 56 -2.99 9.38 13.06
C ALA A 56 -4.51 9.49 13.15
N SER A 57 -5.01 10.66 12.81
CA SER A 57 -6.44 10.92 12.69
C SER A 57 -6.81 10.79 11.22
N ILE A 58 -7.78 9.93 10.93
CA ILE A 58 -8.18 9.63 9.55
C ILE A 58 -9.68 9.89 9.42
N GLU A 59 -10.05 10.69 8.41
CA GLU A 59 -11.44 10.91 8.08
C GLU A 59 -11.99 9.72 7.29
N THR A 60 -13.17 9.29 7.70
CA THR A 60 -13.91 8.23 7.03
C THR A 60 -15.32 8.74 6.73
N GLY A 61 -16.07 7.97 5.96
CA GLY A 61 -17.48 8.31 5.70
C GLY A 61 -18.35 8.35 6.97
N GLY A 62 -17.91 7.73 8.05
CA GLY A 62 -18.58 7.73 9.35
C GLY A 62 -17.99 8.69 10.36
N GLY A 63 -17.05 9.55 9.95
CA GLY A 63 -16.38 10.50 10.82
C GLY A 63 -14.90 10.22 10.94
N GLU A 64 -14.28 10.84 11.92
CA GLU A 64 -12.84 10.75 12.17
C GLU A 64 -12.54 9.58 13.11
N ILE A 65 -11.49 8.81 12.79
CA ILE A 65 -10.98 7.75 13.66
C ILE A 65 -9.49 7.97 13.91
N THR A 66 -9.00 7.48 15.04
CA THR A 66 -7.58 7.55 15.41
C THR A 66 -6.97 6.16 15.36
N LEU A 67 -5.81 6.05 14.72
CA LEU A 67 -5.14 4.78 14.48
C LEU A 67 -3.65 4.88 14.80
N PRO A 68 -3.01 3.77 15.21
CA PRO A 68 -1.56 3.74 15.38
C PRO A 68 -0.83 4.11 14.09
N TYR A 69 0.19 4.95 14.21
CA TYR A 69 0.96 5.46 13.09
C TYR A 69 2.45 5.28 13.37
N TYR A 70 3.14 4.59 12.47
CA TYR A 70 4.57 4.32 12.56
C TYR A 70 5.29 4.99 11.40
N THR A 71 6.21 5.89 11.69
CA THR A 71 6.96 6.60 10.65
C THR A 71 8.22 5.85 10.26
N SER A 72 8.49 5.79 8.96
CA SER A 72 9.73 5.24 8.37
C SER A 72 10.14 3.88 8.97
N CYS A 73 9.16 3.06 9.29
CA CYS A 73 9.39 1.79 9.98
C CYS A 73 9.62 0.62 9.03
N CYS A 74 9.36 0.81 7.74
CA CYS A 74 9.29 -0.29 6.80
C CYS A 74 9.65 0.19 5.40
N LYS A 75 10.19 -0.72 4.60
CA LYS A 75 10.41 -0.51 3.17
C LYS A 75 9.34 -1.27 2.40
N LEU A 76 8.93 -0.70 1.28
CA LEU A 76 7.91 -1.27 0.42
C LEU A 76 8.46 -1.40 -1.00
N GLU A 77 8.20 -2.53 -1.64
CA GLU A 77 8.49 -2.72 -3.06
C GLU A 77 7.33 -3.47 -3.73
N LEU A 78 7.20 -3.27 -5.03
CA LEU A 78 6.27 -4.06 -5.84
C LEU A 78 6.93 -5.39 -6.18
N VAL A 79 6.16 -6.46 -6.21
CA VAL A 79 6.61 -7.76 -6.68
C VAL A 79 6.12 -7.93 -8.11
N LEU A 80 7.05 -7.80 -9.06
CA LEU A 80 6.76 -7.83 -10.50
C LEU A 80 7.36 -9.08 -11.13
N PRO A 81 6.71 -9.68 -12.13
CA PRO A 81 7.21 -10.90 -12.77
C PRO A 81 8.39 -10.66 -13.71
N ASP A 82 8.57 -9.44 -14.18
CA ASP A 82 9.47 -9.11 -15.29
C ASP A 82 10.61 -8.17 -14.93
N ARG A 83 10.59 -7.56 -13.76
CA ARG A 83 11.61 -6.60 -13.34
C ARG A 83 11.57 -6.37 -11.83
N HIS A 84 12.64 -5.73 -11.32
CA HIS A 84 12.64 -5.22 -9.96
C HIS A 84 11.96 -3.86 -9.91
N SER A 85 11.28 -3.57 -8.82
CA SER A 85 10.70 -2.26 -8.60
C SER A 85 11.63 -1.39 -7.77
N LYS A 86 11.33 -0.10 -7.76
CA LYS A 86 11.88 0.82 -6.79
C LYS A 86 11.49 0.37 -5.38
N VAL A 87 12.36 0.59 -4.40
CA VAL A 87 12.10 0.35 -2.98
C VAL A 87 11.95 1.69 -2.30
N ILE A 88 10.88 1.89 -1.56
CA ILE A 88 10.63 3.16 -0.87
C ILE A 88 10.41 2.95 0.62
N ASP A 89 10.81 3.94 1.42
CA ASP A 89 10.51 3.96 2.84
C ASP A 89 9.07 4.44 3.02
N VAL A 90 8.31 3.73 3.83
CA VAL A 90 6.90 4.03 4.05
C VAL A 90 6.58 4.18 5.52
N ASN A 91 5.53 4.96 5.78
CA ASN A 91 4.89 5.06 7.08
C ASN A 91 3.72 4.10 7.10
N ILE A 92 3.45 3.50 8.23
CA ILE A 92 2.39 2.50 8.35
C ILE A 92 1.32 2.98 9.31
N ILE A 93 0.08 2.97 8.84
CA ILE A 93 -1.12 3.16 9.64
C ILE A 93 -1.75 1.79 9.83
N VAL A 94 -2.02 1.40 11.08
CA VAL A 94 -2.68 0.11 11.36
C VAL A 94 -4.17 0.35 11.54
N ASN A 95 -4.96 -0.26 10.67
CA ASN A 95 -6.43 -0.18 10.76
C ASN A 95 -7.01 -1.59 10.92
N PRO A 96 -7.49 -1.96 12.14
CA PRO A 96 -8.03 -3.29 12.38
C PRO A 96 -9.39 -3.54 11.72
N HIS A 97 -9.98 -2.53 11.11
CA HIS A 97 -11.31 -2.65 10.46
C HIS A 97 -11.24 -2.95 8.97
N ILE A 98 -10.04 -3.03 8.40
CA ILE A 98 -9.86 -3.38 6.98
C ILE A 98 -9.19 -4.75 6.86
N ASP A 99 -9.28 -5.33 5.67
CA ASP A 99 -8.77 -6.67 5.42
C ASP A 99 -7.74 -6.74 4.30
N GLU A 100 -7.31 -5.60 3.78
CA GLU A 100 -6.26 -5.53 2.76
C GLU A 100 -5.39 -4.29 2.96
N ILE A 101 -4.21 -4.32 2.36
CA ILE A 101 -3.27 -3.19 2.39
C ILE A 101 -3.80 -2.11 1.45
N LEU A 102 -3.76 -0.84 1.88
CA LEU A 102 -4.12 0.30 1.05
C LEU A 102 -2.89 1.15 0.78
N ILE A 103 -2.63 1.45 -0.48
CA ILE A 103 -1.54 2.33 -0.90
C ILE A 103 -2.10 3.73 -1.17
N SER A 104 -1.50 4.75 -0.55
CA SER A 104 -1.86 6.14 -0.80
C SER A 104 -1.49 6.58 -2.21
N ASP A 105 -2.07 7.70 -2.64
CA ASP A 105 -1.72 8.35 -3.90
C ASP A 105 -0.24 8.75 -3.93
N TYR A 106 0.30 9.19 -2.79
CA TYR A 106 1.73 9.52 -2.67
C TYR A 106 2.61 8.32 -3.01
N VAL A 107 2.32 7.16 -2.41
CA VAL A 107 3.09 5.92 -2.63
C VAL A 107 2.93 5.44 -4.07
N ALA A 108 1.72 5.47 -4.60
CA ALA A 108 1.48 5.09 -6.00
C ALA A 108 2.28 5.97 -6.96
N SER A 109 2.31 7.27 -6.71
CA SER A 109 3.09 8.23 -7.51
C SER A 109 4.59 7.96 -7.41
N GLU A 110 5.10 7.66 -6.23
CA GLU A 110 6.52 7.34 -6.04
C GLU A 110 6.96 6.10 -6.82
N PHE A 111 6.09 5.10 -6.92
CA PHE A 111 6.36 3.93 -7.75
C PHE A 111 6.20 4.21 -9.25
N GLY A 112 5.53 5.30 -9.61
CA GLY A 112 5.20 5.59 -10.99
C GLY A 112 4.00 4.79 -11.50
N ILE A 113 3.09 4.38 -10.61
CA ILE A 113 1.90 3.64 -11.01
C ILE A 113 0.94 4.56 -11.75
N THR A 114 0.60 4.18 -12.96
CA THR A 114 -0.40 4.86 -13.78
C THR A 114 -1.59 3.94 -13.97
N LEU A 115 -2.77 4.40 -13.55
CA LEU A 115 -4.01 3.65 -13.69
C LEU A 115 -4.59 3.93 -15.08
N LEU A 116 -4.67 2.90 -15.91
CA LEU A 116 -5.16 3.03 -17.28
C LEU A 116 -6.66 2.82 -17.39
N ASP A 117 -7.17 1.84 -16.63
CA ASP A 117 -8.60 1.50 -16.65
C ASP A 117 -8.94 0.84 -15.32
N LEU A 118 -9.57 1.60 -14.42
CA LEU A 118 -9.91 1.10 -13.09
C LEU A 118 -10.91 -0.05 -13.14
N ARG A 119 -11.87 0.02 -14.03
CA ARG A 119 -12.89 -1.01 -14.15
C ARG A 119 -12.31 -2.34 -14.61
N ARG A 120 -11.36 -2.30 -15.55
CA ARG A 120 -10.69 -3.50 -16.06
C ARG A 120 -9.46 -3.90 -15.23
N GLY A 121 -9.04 -3.03 -14.30
CA GLY A 121 -7.86 -3.27 -13.50
C GLY A 121 -6.56 -3.17 -14.29
N LEU A 122 -6.50 -2.28 -15.28
CA LEU A 122 -5.32 -2.11 -16.12
C LEU A 122 -4.47 -0.98 -15.59
N TRP A 123 -3.16 -1.22 -15.52
CA TRP A 123 -2.20 -0.23 -15.04
C TRP A 123 -0.83 -0.46 -15.69
N ARG A 124 0.07 0.45 -15.47
CA ARG A 124 1.46 0.32 -15.89
C ARG A 124 2.35 1.18 -15.01
N LEU A 125 3.65 0.96 -15.09
CA LEU A 125 4.63 1.86 -14.50
C LEU A 125 5.03 2.91 -15.54
N SER A 126 5.30 4.13 -15.08
CA SER A 126 5.63 5.26 -15.96
C SER A 126 6.88 5.01 -16.80
N ASP A 127 7.81 4.18 -16.30
CA ASP A 127 9.05 3.83 -16.99
C ASP A 127 8.99 2.46 -17.69
N ASP A 128 7.82 1.83 -17.76
CA ASP A 128 7.64 0.61 -18.55
C ASP A 128 7.76 0.93 -20.05
N PRO A 129 8.22 -0.04 -20.86
CA PRO A 129 8.13 0.09 -22.32
C PRO A 129 6.68 0.34 -22.75
N PRO A 130 6.46 1.10 -23.85
CA PRO A 130 5.11 1.52 -24.25
C PRO A 130 4.12 0.39 -24.51
N ASN A 131 4.59 -0.81 -24.81
CA ASN A 131 3.75 -1.97 -25.13
C ASN A 131 3.39 -2.81 -23.90
N ILE A 132 3.85 -2.42 -22.70
CA ILE A 132 3.56 -3.16 -21.48
C ILE A 132 2.26 -2.65 -20.85
N ILE A 133 1.36 -3.58 -20.57
CA ILE A 133 0.15 -3.34 -19.79
C ILE A 133 0.11 -4.38 -18.68
N ARG A 134 -0.12 -3.92 -17.46
CA ARG A 134 -0.20 -4.79 -16.29
C ARG A 134 -1.65 -4.92 -15.85
N TYR A 135 -1.94 -6.05 -15.21
CA TYR A 135 -3.30 -6.38 -14.79
C TYR A 135 -3.38 -6.43 -13.28
N SER A 136 -4.51 -5.95 -12.74
CA SER A 136 -4.83 -6.10 -11.33
C SER A 136 -4.83 -7.58 -10.97
N ILE A 137 -4.29 -7.92 -9.81
CA ILE A 137 -4.34 -9.29 -9.29
C ILE A 137 -5.53 -9.43 -8.36
N THR A 138 -5.91 -10.67 -8.11
CA THR A 138 -6.99 -10.96 -7.17
C THR A 138 -6.46 -10.97 -5.74
N LYS A 139 -7.33 -10.59 -4.84
CA LYS A 139 -7.01 -10.57 -3.41
C LYS A 139 -6.83 -11.97 -2.85
#